data_047d2c6f6ac65d1d01ebdffc6e2e090e
#
_entry.id   047d2c6f6ac65d1d01ebdffc6e2e090e
#
_cell.length_a   1.000
_cell.length_b   1.000
_cell.length_c   1.000
_cell.angle_alpha   90.00
_cell.angle_beta   90.00
_cell.angle_gamma   90.00
#
_symmetry.space_group_name_H-M   'P 1'
#
loop_
_entity.id
_entity.type
_entity.pdbx_description
1 polymer ?
#
loop_
_entity_poly.entity_id
_entity_poly.type
_entity_poly.pdbx_seq_one_letter_code
_entity_poly.pdbx_strand_id
1 'polypeptide(L)'
;AQKALQSSLRMRKVPIKFYDEINMEIFVDEIPDAAKLEYIHRIFHGYDSSEMEKAIAMLEIFFEEDGSITKTAARLFIHKNTLQQHLRKIAAQTRYDPRSLRDSAVFYIIIYFYRDITNNGQSI
;
A
#
# COMPACT_ATOMS: atom_id res chain seq x y z
N ALA A 1 -5.60 17.43 -12.84
CA ALA A 1 -6.71 18.00 -13.56
C ALA A 1 -7.45 16.96 -14.38
N GLN A 2 -6.83 16.39 -15.41
CA GLN A 2 -7.51 15.41 -16.26
C GLN A 2 -7.84 14.11 -15.50
N LYS A 3 -6.91 13.66 -14.67
CA LYS A 3 -7.10 12.47 -13.84
C LYS A 3 -8.25 12.67 -12.85
N ALA A 4 -8.31 13.83 -12.21
CA ALA A 4 -9.38 14.16 -11.27
C ALA A 4 -10.74 14.24 -11.98
N LEU A 5 -10.78 14.80 -13.18
CA LEU A 5 -12.01 14.90 -13.94
C LEU A 5 -12.54 13.53 -14.34
N GLN A 6 -11.67 12.65 -14.84
CA GLN A 6 -12.07 11.28 -15.18
C GLN A 6 -12.58 10.52 -13.96
N SER A 7 -11.91 10.68 -12.82
CA SER A 7 -12.33 10.07 -11.58
C SER A 7 -13.71 10.58 -11.14
N SER A 8 -13.96 11.88 -11.27
CA SER A 8 -15.26 12.46 -10.93
C SER A 8 -16.40 11.89 -11.75
N LEU A 9 -16.18 11.66 -13.05
CA LEU A 9 -17.19 11.07 -13.91
C LEU A 9 -17.53 9.64 -13.50
N ARG A 10 -16.58 8.91 -12.97
CA ARG A 10 -16.76 7.53 -12.50
C ARG A 10 -17.41 7.46 -11.13
N MET A 11 -17.36 8.52 -10.34
CA MET A 11 -17.86 8.53 -8.96
C MET A 11 -19.37 8.29 -8.87
N ARG A 12 -20.13 8.58 -9.91
CA ARG A 12 -21.58 8.40 -9.90
C ARG A 12 -22.03 6.95 -9.71
N LYS A 13 -21.15 5.98 -9.97
CA LYS A 13 -21.49 4.55 -9.97
C LYS A 13 -20.57 3.71 -9.08
N VAL A 14 -19.74 4.34 -8.23
CA VAL A 14 -18.74 3.62 -7.44
C VAL A 14 -19.05 3.69 -5.95
N PRO A 15 -18.60 2.69 -5.18
CA PRO A 15 -18.81 2.67 -3.74
C PRO A 15 -17.98 3.72 -3.02
N ILE A 16 -18.33 4.01 -1.78
CA ILE A 16 -17.65 5.01 -0.93
C ILE A 16 -16.15 4.74 -0.86
N LYS A 17 -15.75 3.48 -0.77
CA LYS A 17 -14.34 3.09 -0.74
C LYS A 17 -13.54 3.66 -1.91
N PHE A 18 -14.16 3.74 -3.08
CA PHE A 18 -13.50 4.28 -4.26
C PHE A 18 -13.31 5.80 -4.17
N TYR A 19 -14.20 6.51 -3.50
CA TYR A 19 -14.04 7.95 -3.29
C TYR A 19 -12.78 8.24 -2.48
N ASP A 20 -12.49 7.43 -1.47
CA ASP A 20 -11.27 7.58 -0.68
C ASP A 20 -10.02 7.35 -1.55
N GLU A 21 -10.06 6.36 -2.42
CA GLU A 21 -8.96 6.09 -3.35
C GLU A 21 -8.72 7.25 -4.32
N ILE A 22 -9.79 7.86 -4.82
CA ILE A 22 -9.70 9.00 -5.72
C ILE A 22 -9.04 10.19 -5.01
N ASN A 23 -9.42 10.44 -3.75
CA ASN A 23 -8.81 11.52 -2.99
C ASN A 23 -7.32 11.30 -2.82
N MET A 24 -6.90 10.07 -2.52
CA MET A 24 -5.49 9.73 -2.41
C MET A 24 -4.78 9.86 -3.75
N GLU A 25 -5.40 9.45 -4.84
CA GLU A 25 -4.82 9.57 -6.17
C GLU A 25 -4.52 11.03 -6.55
N ILE A 26 -5.44 11.93 -6.23
CA ILE A 26 -5.23 13.35 -6.51
C ILE A 26 -4.02 13.86 -5.75
N PHE A 27 -3.92 13.51 -4.47
CA PHE A 27 -2.80 13.90 -3.63
C PHE A 27 -1.49 13.31 -4.12
N VAL A 28 -1.49 12.03 -4.44
CA VAL A 28 -0.29 11.30 -4.88
C VAL A 28 0.24 11.84 -6.20
N ASP A 29 -0.65 12.24 -7.09
CA ASP A 29 -0.28 12.75 -8.41
C ASP A 29 0.53 14.05 -8.32
N GLU A 30 0.37 14.81 -7.23
CA GLU A 30 1.10 16.06 -7.03
C GLU A 30 2.52 15.84 -6.53
N ILE A 31 2.88 14.64 -6.08
CA ILE A 31 4.19 14.35 -5.50
C ILE A 31 5.12 13.81 -6.59
N PRO A 32 6.36 14.34 -6.70
CA PRO A 32 7.33 13.81 -7.68
C PRO A 32 7.69 12.36 -7.40
N ASP A 33 7.93 11.58 -8.45
CA ASP A 33 8.31 10.17 -8.32
C ASP A 33 9.56 9.97 -7.48
N ALA A 34 10.53 10.87 -7.59
CA ALA A 34 11.76 10.79 -6.78
C ALA A 34 11.46 10.85 -5.29
N ALA A 35 10.51 11.71 -4.89
CA ALA A 35 10.10 11.82 -3.47
C ALA A 35 9.36 10.57 -3.01
N LYS A 36 8.53 9.99 -3.87
CA LYS A 36 7.83 8.75 -3.58
C LYS A 36 8.81 7.59 -3.35
N LEU A 37 9.78 7.45 -4.24
CA LEU A 37 10.82 6.43 -4.11
C LEU A 37 11.62 6.61 -2.82
N GLU A 38 12.01 7.84 -2.52
CA GLU A 38 12.75 8.13 -1.30
C GLU A 38 11.96 7.71 -0.05
N TYR A 39 10.66 8.01 -0.03
CA TYR A 39 9.80 7.64 1.09
C TYR A 39 9.73 6.13 1.27
N ILE A 40 9.50 5.39 0.17
CA ILE A 40 9.43 3.93 0.20
C ILE A 40 10.74 3.34 0.72
N HIS A 41 11.86 3.78 0.19
CA HIS A 41 13.17 3.26 0.60
C HIS A 41 13.53 3.63 2.04
N ARG A 42 13.07 4.77 2.51
CA ARG A 42 13.29 5.20 3.88
C ARG A 42 12.58 4.26 4.86
N ILE A 43 11.33 3.90 4.56
CA ILE A 43 10.54 3.03 5.43
C ILE A 43 11.03 1.58 5.32
N PHE A 44 11.24 1.09 4.11
CA PHE A 44 11.70 -0.27 3.86
C PHE A 44 13.21 -0.37 3.72
N HIS A 45 13.95 0.40 4.52
CA HIS A 45 15.41 0.34 4.48
C HIS A 45 15.88 -1.09 4.82
N GLY A 46 16.91 -1.55 4.12
CA GLY A 46 17.41 -2.90 4.31
C GLY A 46 16.71 -3.99 3.52
N TYR A 47 15.59 -3.67 2.87
CA TYR A 47 14.91 -4.59 1.97
C TYR A 47 15.49 -4.46 0.56
N ASP A 48 15.70 -5.60 -0.12
CA ASP A 48 15.98 -5.54 -1.55
C ASP A 48 14.66 -5.36 -2.32
N SER A 49 14.75 -5.14 -3.62
CA SER A 49 13.57 -4.86 -4.45
C SER A 49 12.56 -6.01 -4.41
N SER A 50 13.01 -7.24 -4.43
CA SER A 50 12.14 -8.41 -4.40
C SER A 50 11.40 -8.52 -3.07
N GLU A 51 12.10 -8.35 -1.97
CA GLU A 51 11.50 -8.39 -0.63
C GLU A 51 10.49 -7.27 -0.45
N MET A 52 10.82 -6.07 -0.91
CA MET A 52 9.96 -4.90 -0.83
C MET A 52 8.67 -5.12 -1.61
N GLU A 53 8.78 -5.63 -2.83
CA GLU A 53 7.62 -5.90 -3.68
C GLU A 53 6.68 -6.92 -3.04
N LYS A 54 7.24 -7.99 -2.49
CA LYS A 54 6.45 -9.01 -1.80
C LYS A 54 5.76 -8.46 -0.56
N ALA A 55 6.47 -7.65 0.22
CA ALA A 55 5.89 -7.04 1.43
C ALA A 55 4.73 -6.11 1.07
N ILE A 56 4.90 -5.28 0.06
CA ILE A 56 3.86 -4.34 -0.39
C ILE A 56 2.65 -5.10 -0.92
N ALA A 57 2.86 -6.15 -1.71
CA ALA A 57 1.76 -6.95 -2.25
C ALA A 57 0.96 -7.62 -1.13
N MET A 58 1.65 -8.15 -0.11
CA MET A 58 0.99 -8.76 1.04
C MET A 58 0.19 -7.73 1.83
N LEU A 59 0.76 -6.56 2.07
CA LEU A 59 0.09 -5.50 2.81
C LEU A 59 -1.14 -4.97 2.07
N GLU A 60 -1.08 -4.92 0.76
CA GLU A 60 -2.22 -4.50 -0.05
C GLU A 60 -3.42 -5.42 0.19
N ILE A 61 -3.20 -6.72 0.19
CA ILE A 61 -4.24 -7.71 0.46
C ILE A 61 -4.73 -7.59 1.91
N PHE A 62 -3.81 -7.41 2.85
CA PHE A 62 -4.14 -7.26 4.26
C PHE A 62 -5.09 -6.08 4.49
N PHE A 63 -4.84 -4.96 3.84
CA PHE A 63 -5.69 -3.78 3.95
C PHE A 63 -7.01 -3.94 3.20
N GLU A 64 -7.01 -4.63 2.05
CA GLU A 64 -8.26 -4.96 1.34
C GLU A 64 -9.19 -5.80 2.21
N GLU A 65 -8.62 -6.64 3.07
CA GLU A 65 -9.40 -7.46 4.00
C GLU A 65 -9.60 -6.77 5.36
N ASP A 66 -9.44 -5.46 5.41
CA ASP A 66 -9.64 -4.65 6.61
C ASP A 66 -8.83 -5.13 7.82
N GLY A 67 -7.63 -5.62 7.57
CA GLY A 67 -6.74 -6.11 8.63
C GLY A 67 -7.11 -7.47 9.18
N SER A 68 -7.96 -8.22 8.50
CA SER A 68 -8.34 -9.56 8.94
C SER A 68 -7.19 -10.56 8.67
N ILE A 69 -6.62 -11.10 9.73
CA ILE A 69 -5.57 -12.11 9.63
C ILE A 69 -6.10 -13.37 8.93
N THR A 70 -7.29 -13.82 9.33
CA THR A 70 -7.89 -15.04 8.78
C THR A 70 -8.14 -14.92 7.28
N LYS A 71 -8.78 -13.83 6.87
CA LYS A 71 -9.12 -13.64 5.45
C LYS A 71 -7.89 -13.40 4.59
N THR A 72 -6.93 -12.65 5.11
CA THR A 72 -5.68 -12.39 4.39
C THR A 72 -4.88 -13.67 4.19
N ALA A 73 -4.72 -14.46 5.24
CA ALA A 73 -4.00 -15.72 5.17
C ALA A 73 -4.65 -16.67 4.15
N ALA A 74 -5.98 -16.72 4.14
CA ALA A 74 -6.72 -17.54 3.20
C ALA A 74 -6.45 -17.09 1.75
N ARG A 75 -6.48 -15.81 1.48
CA ARG A 75 -6.21 -15.27 0.13
C ARG A 75 -4.77 -15.55 -0.32
N LEU A 76 -3.84 -15.53 0.62
CA LEU A 76 -2.42 -15.75 0.32
C LEU A 76 -2.04 -17.23 0.34
N PHE A 77 -2.97 -18.12 0.70
CA PHE A 77 -2.74 -19.56 0.82
C PHE A 77 -1.60 -19.87 1.79
N ILE A 78 -1.56 -19.16 2.92
CA ILE A 78 -0.59 -19.39 3.99
C ILE A 78 -1.30 -19.57 5.31
N HIS A 79 -0.59 -20.12 6.30
CA HIS A 79 -1.12 -20.26 7.65
C HIS A 79 -1.17 -18.90 8.34
N LYS A 80 -2.15 -18.72 9.24
CA LYS A 80 -2.29 -17.47 10.01
C LYS A 80 -1.02 -17.11 10.79
N ASN A 81 -0.36 -18.11 11.36
CA ASN A 81 0.88 -17.86 12.09
C ASN A 81 2.01 -17.36 11.19
N THR A 82 2.07 -17.86 9.97
CA THR A 82 3.04 -17.41 8.98
C THR A 82 2.80 -15.94 8.65
N LEU A 83 1.54 -15.57 8.43
CA LEU A 83 1.17 -14.18 8.17
C LEU A 83 1.56 -13.29 9.35
N GLN A 84 1.25 -13.71 10.58
CA GLN A 84 1.63 -12.96 11.77
C GLN A 84 3.13 -12.76 11.88
N GLN A 85 3.92 -13.78 11.54
CA GLN A 85 5.38 -13.66 11.54
C GLN A 85 5.85 -12.63 10.52
N HIS A 86 5.27 -12.62 9.32
CA HIS A 86 5.60 -11.63 8.30
C HIS A 86 5.28 -10.22 8.77
N LEU A 87 4.11 -10.03 9.38
CA LEU A 87 3.71 -8.71 9.87
C LEU A 87 4.61 -8.24 11.01
N ARG A 88 4.99 -9.14 11.91
CA ARG A 88 5.94 -8.82 12.99
C ARG A 88 7.30 -8.43 12.45
N LYS A 89 7.76 -9.13 11.42
CA LYS A 89 9.04 -8.81 10.78
C LYS A 89 9.01 -7.42 10.18
N ILE A 90 7.93 -7.07 9.48
CA ILE A 90 7.78 -5.73 8.92
C ILE A 90 7.79 -4.69 10.04
N ALA A 91 7.05 -4.93 11.12
CA ALA A 91 7.02 -4.01 12.26
C ALA A 91 8.41 -3.81 12.88
N ALA A 92 9.16 -4.89 13.03
CA ALA A 92 10.49 -4.83 13.62
C ALA A 92 11.49 -4.08 12.72
N GLN A 93 11.43 -4.29 11.42
CA GLN A 93 12.38 -3.71 10.48
C GLN A 93 12.05 -2.28 10.08
N THR A 94 10.76 -1.96 9.92
CA THR A 94 10.35 -0.62 9.52
C THR A 94 10.06 0.29 10.70
N ARG A 95 9.84 -0.29 11.87
CA ARG A 95 9.42 0.39 13.12
C ARG A 95 8.00 0.93 13.06
N TYR A 96 7.23 0.51 12.07
CA TYR A 96 5.80 0.79 11.98
C TYR A 96 5.06 -0.53 11.89
N ASP A 97 4.02 -0.68 12.70
CA ASP A 97 3.24 -1.93 12.73
C ASP A 97 2.03 -1.84 11.82
N PRO A 98 1.99 -2.63 10.74
CA PRO A 98 0.83 -2.58 9.83
C PRO A 98 -0.50 -2.94 10.50
N ARG A 99 -0.45 -3.61 11.65
CA ARG A 99 -1.65 -4.00 12.41
C ARG A 99 -2.18 -2.87 13.28
N SER A 100 -1.35 -1.84 13.53
CA SER A 100 -1.76 -0.67 14.29
C SER A 100 -2.55 0.27 13.39
N LEU A 101 -3.70 0.73 13.84
CA LEU A 101 -4.52 1.65 13.06
C LEU A 101 -3.73 2.91 12.70
N ARG A 102 -2.99 3.46 13.64
CA ARG A 102 -2.21 4.67 13.40
C ARG A 102 -1.09 4.43 12.40
N ASP A 103 -0.32 3.35 12.58
CA ASP A 103 0.85 3.08 11.76
C ASP A 103 0.46 2.58 10.36
N SER A 104 -0.74 2.03 10.21
CA SER A 104 -1.21 1.56 8.91
C SER A 104 -1.22 2.66 7.86
N ALA A 105 -1.38 3.93 8.28
CA ALA A 105 -1.37 5.07 7.36
C ALA A 105 -0.06 5.16 6.58
N VAL A 106 1.07 4.84 7.21
CA VAL A 106 2.38 4.84 6.55
C VAL A 106 2.37 3.87 5.37
N PHE A 107 1.83 2.67 5.58
CA PHE A 107 1.80 1.64 4.55
C PHE A 107 0.75 1.90 3.47
N TYR A 108 -0.36 2.54 3.81
CA TYR A 108 -1.32 3.00 2.81
C TYR A 108 -0.67 3.97 1.84
N ILE A 109 0.09 4.93 2.36
CA ILE A 109 0.81 5.89 1.53
C ILE A 109 1.81 5.17 0.63
N ILE A 110 2.55 4.21 1.17
CA ILE A 110 3.52 3.43 0.39
C ILE A 110 2.84 2.68 -0.74
N ILE A 111 1.69 2.07 -0.48
CA ILE A 111 0.95 1.32 -1.51
C ILE A 111 0.54 2.25 -2.66
N TYR A 112 0.02 3.44 -2.35
CA TYR A 112 -0.36 4.40 -3.38
C TYR A 112 0.85 4.90 -4.16
N PHE A 113 1.94 5.19 -3.47
CA PHE A 113 3.18 5.60 -4.12
C PHE A 113 3.71 4.52 -5.05
N TYR A 114 3.71 3.28 -4.57
CA TYR A 114 4.20 2.14 -5.34
C TYR A 114 3.37 1.92 -6.60
N ARG A 115 2.05 1.98 -6.47
CA ARG A 115 1.14 1.84 -7.61
C ARG A 115 1.39 2.93 -8.66
N ASP A 116 1.54 4.16 -8.21
CA ASP A 116 1.73 5.28 -9.11
C ASP A 116 3.06 5.17 -9.86
N ILE A 117 4.13 4.82 -9.16
CA ILE A 117 5.45 4.64 -9.75
C ILE A 117 5.43 3.50 -10.78
N THR A 118 4.85 2.36 -10.45
CA THR A 118 4.81 1.21 -11.35
C THR A 118 3.90 1.47 -12.55
N ASN A 119 2.82 2.21 -12.37
CA ASN A 119 1.96 2.61 -13.49
C ASN A 119 2.67 3.55 -14.45
N ASN A 120 3.67 4.30 -13.96
CA ASN A 120 4.49 5.17 -14.80
C ASN A 120 5.66 4.42 -15.46
N GLY A 121 5.72 3.09 -15.31
CA GLY A 121 6.73 2.27 -15.93
C GLY A 121 8.08 2.25 -15.21
N GLN A 122 8.16 2.79 -14.00
CA GLN A 122 9.38 2.78 -13.21
C GLN A 122 9.45 1.54 -12.33
N SER A 123 10.66 1.06 -12.04
CA SER A 123 10.89 0.02 -11.06
C SER A 123 11.46 0.61 -9.78
N ILE A 124 11.22 -0.07 -8.71
CA ILE A 124 11.72 0.34 -7.39
C ILE A 124 13.18 -0.09 -7.15
#